data_6b1c86eeff681ffdd235b14a2ea80290
#
_entry.id   6b1c86eeff681ffdd235b14a2ea80290
#
_cell.length_a   1.000
_cell.length_b   1.000
_cell.length_c   1.000
_cell.angle_alpha   90.00
_cell.angle_beta   90.00
_cell.angle_gamma   90.00
#
_symmetry.space_group_name_H-M   'P 1'
#
loop_
_entity.id
_entity.type
_entity.pdbx_description
1 polymer ?
#
loop_
_entity_poly.entity_id
_entity_poly.type
_entity_poly.pdbx_seq_one_letter_code
_entity_poly.pdbx_strand_id
1 'polypeptide(L)'
;MVALPFILKLCGYKWSMVLGIAILAVRYACFYGSVKLGCPALDFCGILVHGSVFGFIIVNAQMYVTEVAPPELRNQAQGLTMTLTGSAGVFLSVTLFDRVLAANTLPDGTHDWAPPYLLAFGISVALAILTALFFKPANQPASHR
;
A
#
# COMPACT_ATOMS: atom_id res chain seq x y z
N MET A 1 -9.78 -11.87 -0.98
CA MET A 1 -10.76 -10.76 -1.05
C MET A 1 -12.01 -10.95 -0.20
N VAL A 2 -12.35 -12.16 0.24
CA VAL A 2 -13.54 -12.43 1.07
C VAL A 2 -13.47 -11.75 2.47
N ALA A 3 -12.28 -11.54 3.02
CA ALA A 3 -12.10 -10.93 4.35
C ALA A 3 -12.36 -9.42 4.41
N LEU A 4 -12.22 -8.70 3.30
CA LEU A 4 -12.33 -7.23 3.28
C LEU A 4 -13.69 -6.71 3.78
N PRO A 5 -14.85 -7.24 3.34
CA PRO A 5 -16.15 -6.78 3.82
C PRO A 5 -16.35 -6.99 5.33
N PHE A 6 -15.82 -8.09 5.87
CA PHE A 6 -15.88 -8.36 7.30
C PHE A 6 -15.03 -7.38 8.11
N ILE A 7 -13.82 -7.09 7.65
CA ILE A 7 -12.91 -6.17 8.32
C ILE A 7 -13.46 -4.73 8.22
N LEU A 8 -14.03 -4.33 7.07
CA LEU A 8 -14.69 -3.03 6.94
C LEU A 8 -15.85 -2.85 7.91
N LYS A 9 -16.66 -3.89 8.13
CA LYS A 9 -17.75 -3.87 9.11
C LYS A 9 -17.25 -3.76 10.54
N LEU A 10 -16.10 -4.36 10.86
CA LEU A 10 -15.53 -4.37 12.21
C LEU A 10 -14.73 -3.11 12.52
N CYS A 11 -13.90 -2.66 11.61
CA CYS A 11 -12.89 -1.62 11.85
C CYS A 11 -13.12 -0.33 11.07
N GLY A 12 -14.00 -0.33 10.04
CA GLY A 12 -14.24 0.79 9.15
C GLY A 12 -13.08 1.04 8.17
N TYR A 13 -13.28 2.03 7.29
CA TYR A 13 -12.33 2.35 6.20
C TYR A 13 -10.93 2.73 6.69
N LYS A 14 -10.84 3.52 7.77
CA LYS A 14 -9.58 3.98 8.33
C LYS A 14 -8.68 2.82 8.74
N TRP A 15 -9.16 1.98 9.64
CA TRP A 15 -8.34 0.92 10.20
C TRP A 15 -8.08 -0.20 9.20
N SER A 16 -9.01 -0.43 8.27
CA SER A 16 -8.78 -1.34 7.14
C SER A 16 -7.65 -0.84 6.24
N MET A 17 -7.57 0.47 5.97
CA MET A 17 -6.48 1.07 5.19
C MET A 17 -5.14 1.01 5.94
N VAL A 18 -5.14 1.35 7.24
CA VAL A 18 -3.94 1.23 8.10
C VAL A 18 -3.42 -0.20 8.12
N LEU A 19 -4.31 -1.19 8.23
CA LEU A 19 -3.95 -2.61 8.16
C LEU A 19 -3.30 -2.97 6.82
N GLY A 20 -3.86 -2.50 5.69
CA GLY A 20 -3.28 -2.72 4.37
C GLY A 20 -1.87 -2.15 4.23
N ILE A 21 -1.66 -0.93 4.73
CA ILE A 21 -0.33 -0.28 4.71
C ILE A 21 0.64 -1.00 5.67
N ALA A 22 0.17 -1.48 6.82
CA ALA A 22 1.00 -2.26 7.74
C ALA A 22 1.43 -3.61 7.10
N ILE A 23 0.53 -4.29 6.39
CA ILE A 23 0.85 -5.50 5.63
C ILE A 23 1.88 -5.19 4.53
N LEU A 24 1.78 -4.03 3.87
CA LEU A 24 2.77 -3.57 2.90
C LEU A 24 4.16 -3.37 3.55
N ALA A 25 4.21 -2.80 4.75
CA ALA A 25 5.47 -2.68 5.51
C ALA A 25 6.06 -4.07 5.84
N VAL A 26 5.24 -5.01 6.30
CA VAL A 26 5.68 -6.40 6.56
C VAL A 26 6.24 -7.04 5.29
N ARG A 27 5.62 -6.83 4.14
CA ARG A 27 6.12 -7.33 2.85
C ARG A 27 7.53 -6.83 2.55
N TYR A 28 7.78 -5.52 2.69
CA TYR A 28 9.11 -4.96 2.43
C TYR A 28 10.13 -5.38 3.51
N ALA A 29 9.71 -5.59 4.75
CA ALA A 29 10.55 -6.17 5.78
C ALA A 29 10.97 -7.61 5.44
N CYS A 30 10.08 -8.42 4.86
CA CYS A 30 10.39 -9.76 4.35
C CYS A 30 11.42 -9.71 3.22
N PHE A 31 11.25 -8.82 2.24
CA PHE A 31 12.20 -8.68 1.13
C PHE A 31 13.57 -8.19 1.60
N TYR A 32 13.61 -7.21 2.51
CA TYR A 32 14.85 -6.77 3.13
C TYR A 32 15.54 -7.91 3.90
N GLY A 33 14.76 -8.65 4.69
CA GLY A 33 15.26 -9.81 5.45
C GLY A 33 15.78 -10.93 4.55
N SER A 34 15.13 -11.18 3.40
CA SER A 34 15.59 -12.16 2.40
C SER A 34 16.98 -11.82 1.90
N VAL A 35 17.21 -10.57 1.52
CA VAL A 35 18.53 -10.10 1.04
C VAL A 35 19.60 -10.19 2.13
N LYS A 36 19.30 -9.76 3.37
CA LYS A 36 20.28 -9.72 4.46
C LYS A 36 20.61 -11.09 5.06
N LEU A 37 19.63 -11.98 5.11
CA LEU A 37 19.79 -13.32 5.72
C LEU A 37 20.06 -14.41 4.67
N GLY A 38 19.98 -14.07 3.36
CA GLY A 38 20.11 -15.06 2.29
C GLY A 38 19.01 -16.13 2.34
N CYS A 39 17.80 -15.77 2.77
CA CYS A 39 16.68 -16.68 2.98
C CYS A 39 15.54 -16.46 1.97
N PRO A 40 15.51 -17.16 0.82
CA PRO A 40 14.48 -16.97 -0.22
C PRO A 40 13.04 -17.26 0.26
N ALA A 41 12.87 -18.00 1.35
CA ALA A 41 11.55 -18.27 1.93
C ALA A 41 10.84 -16.97 2.35
N LEU A 42 11.59 -15.94 2.73
CA LEU A 42 11.03 -14.63 3.08
C LEU A 42 10.46 -13.90 1.85
N ASP A 43 11.03 -14.10 0.66
CA ASP A 43 10.48 -13.54 -0.57
C ASP A 43 9.11 -14.15 -0.87
N PHE A 44 8.97 -15.46 -0.72
CA PHE A 44 7.66 -16.12 -0.86
C PHE A 44 6.64 -15.59 0.13
N CYS A 45 7.02 -15.38 1.39
CA CYS A 45 6.13 -14.75 2.38
C CYS A 45 5.70 -13.35 1.94
N GLY A 46 6.64 -12.53 1.46
CA GLY A 46 6.37 -11.19 0.94
C GLY A 46 5.42 -11.19 -0.27
N ILE A 47 5.55 -12.18 -1.16
CA ILE A 47 4.68 -12.34 -2.33
C ILE A 47 3.28 -12.80 -1.91
N LEU A 48 3.16 -13.73 -0.99
CA LEU A 48 1.86 -14.25 -0.53
C LEU A 48 0.96 -13.16 0.07
N VAL A 49 1.53 -12.21 0.81
CA VAL A 49 0.74 -11.11 1.40
C VAL A 49 0.35 -10.01 0.39
N HIS A 50 0.90 -10.03 -0.83
CA HIS A 50 0.65 -9.00 -1.84
C HIS A 50 -0.82 -8.84 -2.22
N GLY A 51 -1.54 -9.94 -2.38
CA GLY A 51 -2.97 -9.90 -2.69
C GLY A 51 -3.80 -9.18 -1.62
N SER A 52 -3.41 -9.30 -0.35
CA SER A 52 -4.04 -8.59 0.74
C SER A 52 -3.78 -7.08 0.67
N VAL A 53 -2.56 -6.66 0.33
CA VAL A 53 -2.21 -5.25 0.13
C VAL A 53 -3.12 -4.60 -0.90
N PHE A 54 -3.30 -5.24 -2.06
CA PHE A 54 -4.19 -4.74 -3.11
C PHE A 54 -5.63 -4.56 -2.61
N GLY A 55 -6.18 -5.55 -1.92
CA GLY A 55 -7.54 -5.50 -1.38
C GLY A 55 -7.72 -4.39 -0.35
N PHE A 56 -6.83 -4.32 0.62
CA PHE A 56 -6.96 -3.39 1.75
C PHE A 56 -6.56 -1.94 1.42
N ILE A 57 -5.79 -1.69 0.38
CA ILE A 57 -5.42 -0.33 -0.04
C ILE A 57 -6.26 0.11 -1.23
N ILE A 58 -6.13 -0.57 -2.38
CA ILE A 58 -6.74 -0.09 -3.63
C ILE A 58 -8.27 -0.27 -3.63
N VAL A 59 -8.74 -1.48 -3.33
CA VAL A 59 -10.20 -1.74 -3.33
C VAL A 59 -10.88 -0.95 -2.22
N ASN A 60 -10.28 -0.86 -1.05
CA ASN A 60 -10.78 -0.07 0.07
C ASN A 60 -10.90 1.42 -0.29
N ALA A 61 -9.87 2.00 -0.92
CA ALA A 61 -9.89 3.40 -1.37
C ALA A 61 -11.01 3.65 -2.40
N GLN A 62 -11.19 2.74 -3.35
CA GLN A 62 -12.26 2.85 -4.35
C GLN A 62 -13.66 2.75 -3.74
N MET A 63 -13.86 1.82 -2.81
CA MET A 63 -15.12 1.70 -2.09
C MET A 63 -15.43 2.97 -1.30
N TYR A 64 -14.44 3.52 -0.59
CA TYR A 64 -14.58 4.76 0.14
C TYR A 64 -14.93 5.94 -0.77
N VAL A 65 -14.22 6.10 -1.89
CA VAL A 65 -14.49 7.17 -2.87
C VAL A 65 -15.90 7.04 -3.46
N THR A 66 -16.35 5.82 -3.77
CA THR A 66 -17.71 5.58 -4.27
C THR A 66 -18.79 5.98 -3.28
N GLU A 67 -18.52 5.78 -1.99
CA GLU A 67 -19.48 6.08 -0.93
C GLU A 67 -19.56 7.59 -0.63
N VAL A 68 -18.41 8.29 -0.67
CA VAL A 68 -18.32 9.71 -0.32
C VAL A 68 -18.66 10.63 -1.50
N ALA A 69 -18.37 10.22 -2.74
CA ALA A 69 -18.62 11.04 -3.92
C ALA A 69 -20.12 11.15 -4.24
N PRO A 70 -20.58 12.36 -4.64
CA PRO A 70 -21.93 12.56 -5.16
C PRO A 70 -22.20 11.59 -6.33
N PRO A 71 -23.44 11.08 -6.49
CA PRO A 71 -23.75 10.08 -7.52
C PRO A 71 -23.32 10.48 -8.93
N GLU A 72 -23.43 11.76 -9.27
CA GLU A 72 -23.11 12.31 -10.59
C GLU A 72 -21.61 12.33 -10.87
N LEU A 73 -20.78 12.36 -9.82
CA LEU A 73 -19.32 12.49 -9.90
C LEU A 73 -18.57 11.20 -9.57
N ARG A 74 -19.25 10.12 -9.21
CA ARG A 74 -18.61 8.85 -8.76
C ARG A 74 -17.61 8.31 -9.76
N ASN A 75 -17.96 8.25 -11.03
CA ASN A 75 -17.08 7.73 -12.07
C ASN A 75 -15.85 8.60 -12.27
N GLN A 76 -16.01 9.93 -12.19
CA GLN A 76 -14.91 10.88 -12.30
C GLN A 76 -13.97 10.78 -11.10
N ALA A 77 -14.53 10.68 -9.88
CA ALA A 77 -13.75 10.53 -8.65
C ALA A 77 -12.97 9.20 -8.63
N GLN A 78 -13.57 8.11 -9.09
CA GLN A 78 -12.88 6.84 -9.27
C GLN A 78 -11.77 6.92 -10.31
N GLY A 79 -12.04 7.52 -11.47
CA GLY A 79 -11.04 7.73 -12.51
C GLY A 79 -9.86 8.56 -12.02
N LEU A 80 -10.11 9.65 -11.30
CA LEU A 80 -9.07 10.46 -10.68
C LEU A 80 -8.23 9.64 -9.67
N THR A 81 -8.89 8.88 -8.81
CA THR A 81 -8.22 8.02 -7.82
C THR A 81 -7.32 7.01 -8.51
N MET A 82 -7.80 6.36 -9.58
CA MET A 82 -7.01 5.39 -10.36
C MET A 82 -5.83 6.06 -11.07
N THR A 83 -6.02 7.25 -11.61
CA THR A 83 -4.93 8.02 -12.26
C THR A 83 -3.86 8.40 -11.26
N LEU A 84 -4.25 8.90 -10.08
CA LEU A 84 -3.30 9.30 -9.05
C LEU A 84 -2.54 8.10 -8.47
N THR A 85 -3.23 7.00 -8.18
CA THR A 85 -2.60 5.80 -7.58
C THR A 85 -1.89 4.94 -8.61
N GLY A 86 -2.52 4.69 -9.75
CA GLY A 86 -2.00 3.78 -10.77
C GLY A 86 -0.96 4.39 -11.71
N SER A 87 -1.07 5.67 -12.06
CA SER A 87 -0.14 6.30 -13.00
C SER A 87 0.88 7.19 -12.30
N ALA A 88 0.43 8.25 -11.64
CA ALA A 88 1.33 9.20 -10.97
C ALA A 88 2.08 8.54 -9.80
N GLY A 89 1.38 7.75 -8.98
CA GLY A 89 1.97 7.04 -7.86
C GLY A 89 3.01 6.01 -8.30
N VAL A 90 2.71 5.22 -9.34
CA VAL A 90 3.66 4.24 -9.90
C VAL A 90 4.86 4.95 -10.50
N PHE A 91 4.67 6.01 -11.32
CA PHE A 91 5.78 6.76 -11.90
C PHE A 91 6.73 7.31 -10.82
N LEU A 92 6.18 7.93 -9.78
CA LEU A 92 6.98 8.47 -8.68
C LEU A 92 7.73 7.37 -7.92
N SER A 93 7.06 6.26 -7.63
CA SER A 93 7.66 5.13 -6.89
C SER A 93 8.78 4.46 -7.67
N VAL A 94 8.59 4.20 -8.97
CA VAL A 94 9.63 3.62 -9.85
C VAL A 94 10.82 4.55 -9.95
N THR A 95 10.60 5.85 -10.21
CA THR A 95 11.69 6.83 -10.31
C THR A 95 12.51 6.93 -9.02
N LEU A 96 11.84 6.92 -7.85
CA LEU A 96 12.52 6.95 -6.57
C LEU A 96 13.31 5.67 -6.32
N PHE A 97 12.69 4.52 -6.61
CA PHE A 97 13.30 3.20 -6.42
C PHE A 97 14.54 3.03 -7.31
N ASP A 98 14.43 3.41 -8.59
CA ASP A 98 15.55 3.32 -9.55
C ASP A 98 16.72 4.21 -9.15
N ARG A 99 16.47 5.42 -8.64
CA ARG A 99 17.55 6.30 -8.15
C ARG A 99 18.30 5.68 -6.97
N VAL A 100 17.58 5.09 -6.03
CA VAL A 100 18.19 4.44 -4.87
C VAL A 100 18.96 3.20 -5.31
N LEU A 101 18.42 2.42 -6.24
CA LEU A 101 19.07 1.23 -6.77
C LEU A 101 20.35 1.58 -7.54
N ALA A 102 20.31 2.60 -8.39
CA ALA A 102 21.48 3.09 -9.13
C ALA A 102 22.58 3.61 -8.21
N ALA A 103 22.23 4.28 -7.10
CA ALA A 103 23.18 4.75 -6.10
C ALA A 103 23.84 3.63 -5.30
N ASN A 104 23.29 2.41 -5.33
CA ASN A 104 23.79 1.23 -4.61
C ASN A 104 24.23 0.11 -5.59
N THR A 105 24.81 0.49 -6.72
CA THR A 105 25.43 -0.44 -7.65
C THR A 105 26.79 -0.87 -7.13
N LEU A 106 27.04 -2.18 -7.09
CA LEU A 106 28.29 -2.79 -6.65
C LEU A 106 29.36 -2.74 -7.76
N PRO A 107 30.65 -2.88 -7.40
CA PRO A 107 31.74 -2.83 -8.39
C PRO A 107 31.68 -3.91 -9.46
N ASP A 108 30.98 -5.02 -9.21
CA ASP A 108 30.76 -6.12 -10.15
C ASP A 108 29.57 -5.86 -11.12
N GLY A 109 28.93 -4.69 -11.03
CA GLY A 109 27.78 -4.32 -11.85
C GLY A 109 26.43 -4.86 -11.34
N THR A 110 26.42 -5.61 -10.24
CA THR A 110 25.20 -6.02 -9.56
C THR A 110 24.64 -4.90 -8.67
N HIS A 111 23.41 -5.06 -8.17
CA HIS A 111 22.78 -4.07 -7.32
C HIS A 111 22.57 -4.61 -5.90
N ASP A 112 22.86 -3.79 -4.88
CA ASP A 112 22.39 -4.07 -3.51
C ASP A 112 20.91 -3.69 -3.40
N TRP A 113 20.05 -4.68 -3.24
CA TRP A 113 18.60 -4.51 -3.11
C TRP A 113 18.15 -4.13 -1.70
N ALA A 114 19.02 -4.24 -0.71
CA ALA A 114 18.65 -3.96 0.67
C ALA A 114 18.25 -2.49 0.91
N PRO A 115 18.98 -1.45 0.41
CA PRO A 115 18.60 -0.06 0.64
C PRO A 115 17.24 0.32 0.02
N PRO A 116 16.88 -0.06 -1.24
CA PRO A 116 15.55 0.18 -1.78
C PRO A 116 14.43 -0.44 -0.95
N TYR A 117 14.59 -1.68 -0.48
CA TYR A 117 13.57 -2.32 0.34
C TYR A 117 13.44 -1.67 1.72
N LEU A 118 14.56 -1.25 2.32
CA LEU A 118 14.54 -0.51 3.59
C LEU A 118 13.84 0.84 3.46
N LEU A 119 14.09 1.57 2.36
CA LEU A 119 13.39 2.81 2.06
C LEU A 119 11.88 2.59 1.91
N ALA A 120 11.48 1.59 1.12
CA ALA A 120 10.07 1.26 0.93
C ALA A 120 9.38 0.84 2.24
N PHE A 121 10.08 0.09 3.10
CA PHE A 121 9.62 -0.24 4.44
C PHE A 121 9.39 1.03 5.28
N GLY A 122 10.38 1.92 5.35
CA GLY A 122 10.29 3.16 6.11
C GLY A 122 9.15 4.06 5.64
N ILE A 123 8.98 4.23 4.32
CA ILE A 123 7.85 4.97 3.73
C ILE A 123 6.51 4.33 4.12
N SER A 124 6.40 3.00 4.05
CA SER A 124 5.17 2.30 4.41
C SER A 124 4.81 2.49 5.89
N VAL A 125 5.80 2.42 6.79
CA VAL A 125 5.58 2.67 8.21
C VAL A 125 5.15 4.11 8.46
N ALA A 126 5.82 5.08 7.84
CA ALA A 126 5.46 6.50 7.96
C ALA A 126 4.02 6.75 7.46
N LEU A 127 3.65 6.19 6.31
CA LEU A 127 2.30 6.29 5.76
C LEU A 127 1.25 5.63 6.67
N ALA A 128 1.55 4.49 7.29
CA ALA A 128 0.64 3.85 8.24
C ALA A 128 0.37 4.77 9.45
N ILE A 129 1.42 5.38 9.99
CA ILE A 129 1.31 6.32 11.11
C ILE A 129 0.53 7.57 10.69
N LEU A 130 0.87 8.18 9.55
CA LEU A 130 0.16 9.37 9.05
C LEU A 130 -1.32 9.07 8.80
N THR A 131 -1.64 7.93 8.19
CA THR A 131 -3.03 7.51 7.98
C THR A 131 -3.74 7.30 9.31
N ALA A 132 -3.11 6.66 10.29
CA ALA A 132 -3.68 6.44 11.60
C ALA A 132 -3.93 7.75 12.37
N LEU A 133 -3.07 8.75 12.22
CA LEU A 133 -3.20 10.02 12.92
C LEU A 133 -4.15 10.99 12.21
N PHE A 134 -4.00 11.16 10.92
CA PHE A 134 -4.64 12.26 10.17
C PHE A 134 -5.87 11.85 9.36
N PHE A 135 -5.99 10.60 8.93
CA PHE A 135 -7.14 10.18 8.14
C PHE A 135 -8.39 10.10 9.02
N LYS A 136 -9.35 10.97 8.73
CA LYS A 136 -10.68 10.98 9.35
C LYS A 136 -11.69 10.64 8.24
N PRO A 137 -12.27 9.43 8.24
CA PRO A 137 -13.30 9.11 7.27
C PRO A 137 -14.50 10.05 7.46
N ALA A 138 -15.12 10.47 6.36
CA ALA A 138 -16.38 11.20 6.41
C ALA A 138 -17.42 10.36 7.15
N ASN A 139 -18.27 11.01 7.95
CA ASN A 139 -19.35 10.33 8.66
C ASN A 139 -20.21 9.60 7.63
N GLN A 140 -20.27 8.28 7.73
CA GLN A 140 -21.19 7.50 6.93
C GLN A 140 -22.61 7.95 7.24
N PRO A 141 -23.42 8.36 6.25
CA PRO A 141 -24.85 8.46 6.49
C PRO A 141 -25.32 7.09 6.99
N ALA A 142 -26.06 7.08 8.09
CA ALA A 142 -26.57 5.87 8.72
C ALA A 142 -27.62 5.21 7.81
N SER A 143 -27.18 4.57 6.73
CA SER A 143 -28.02 3.78 5.84
C SER A 143 -27.47 2.36 5.78
N HIS A 144 -28.28 1.46 6.26
CA HIS A 144 -28.18 -0.01 6.32
C HIS A 144 -27.68 -0.55 7.67
N ARG A 145 -28.49 -0.33 8.72
CA ARG A 145 -28.70 -1.38 9.71
C ARG A 145 -29.70 -2.39 9.22
#